data_197d49ad45fcf37ede3b65b92f4d0087
#
_entry.id   197d49ad45fcf37ede3b65b92f4d0087
#
_cell.length_a   1.000
_cell.length_b   1.000
_cell.length_c   1.000
_cell.angle_alpha   90.00
_cell.angle_beta   90.00
_cell.angle_gamma   90.00
#
_symmetry.space_group_name_H-M   'P 1'
#
loop_
_entity.id
_entity.type
_entity.pdbx_description
1 polymer ?
#
loop_
_entity_poly.entity_id
_entity_poly.type
_entity_poly.pdbx_seq_one_letter_code
_entity_poly.pdbx_strand_id
1 'polypeptide(L)'
;TIDMIAEHVGMNRSSFCTFFKKATGQTYITYLNKLRVDRACSLLRQGNFNVTEVCYMVGFNDVPYFNRCFKNNRGMSPKEYADGVISKRQVLTTRQMVPEQKIK
;
A
#
# COMPACT_ATOMS: atom_id res chain seq x y z
N THR A 1 4.22 4.46 -16.10
CA THR A 1 4.68 3.11 -16.37
C THR A 1 6.21 3.04 -16.41
N ILE A 2 6.74 1.83 -16.35
CA ILE A 2 8.19 1.63 -16.42
C ILE A 2 8.73 2.17 -17.73
N ASP A 3 8.04 1.92 -18.83
CA ASP A 3 8.49 2.36 -20.14
C ASP A 3 8.57 3.88 -20.22
N MET A 4 7.59 4.57 -19.66
CA MET A 4 7.59 6.02 -19.67
C MET A 4 8.73 6.60 -18.83
N ILE A 5 8.98 6.02 -17.67
CA ILE A 5 10.07 6.48 -16.81
C ILE A 5 11.42 6.20 -17.43
N ALA A 6 11.61 5.01 -18.00
CA ALA A 6 12.86 4.63 -18.64
C ALA A 6 13.15 5.58 -19.82
N GLU A 7 12.14 5.88 -20.61
CA GLU A 7 12.30 6.80 -21.74
C GLU A 7 12.71 8.20 -21.27
N HIS A 8 12.09 8.67 -20.20
CA HIS A 8 12.37 9.98 -19.65
C HIS A 8 13.84 10.13 -19.22
N VAL A 9 14.42 9.06 -18.66
CA VAL A 9 15.83 9.11 -18.22
C VAL A 9 16.80 8.62 -19.30
N GLY A 10 16.31 8.38 -20.51
CA GLY A 10 17.16 7.98 -21.61
C GLY A 10 17.60 6.53 -21.59
N MET A 11 16.84 5.66 -20.96
CA MET A 11 17.13 4.24 -20.85
C MET A 11 16.03 3.40 -21.49
N ASN A 12 16.38 2.20 -21.97
CA ASN A 12 15.35 1.25 -22.34
C ASN A 12 14.85 0.55 -21.07
N ARG A 13 13.77 -0.21 -21.21
CA ARG A 13 13.13 -0.86 -20.05
C ARG A 13 14.11 -1.79 -19.30
N SER A 14 14.85 -2.62 -20.03
CA SER A 14 15.78 -3.55 -19.39
C SER A 14 16.90 -2.86 -18.65
N SER A 15 17.48 -1.84 -19.26
CA SER A 15 18.54 -1.07 -18.62
C SER A 15 18.03 -0.33 -17.38
N PHE A 16 16.85 0.24 -17.46
CA PHE A 16 16.25 0.94 -16.33
C PHE A 16 16.00 -0.04 -15.16
N CYS A 17 15.44 -1.19 -15.42
CA CYS A 17 15.15 -2.17 -14.37
C CYS A 17 16.44 -2.66 -13.69
N THR A 18 17.49 -2.92 -14.48
CA THR A 18 18.78 -3.32 -13.93
C THR A 18 19.37 -2.22 -13.06
N PHE A 19 19.33 -0.98 -13.57
CA PHE A 19 19.84 0.18 -12.83
C PHE A 19 19.08 0.36 -11.52
N PHE A 20 17.76 0.29 -11.58
CA PHE A 20 16.93 0.50 -10.40
C PHE A 20 17.23 -0.54 -9.33
N LYS A 21 17.37 -1.81 -9.72
CA LYS A 21 17.67 -2.87 -8.77
C LYS A 21 19.04 -2.68 -8.10
N LYS A 22 20.03 -2.26 -8.87
CA LYS A 22 21.36 -2.00 -8.32
C LYS A 22 21.33 -0.80 -7.37
N ALA A 23 20.57 0.24 -7.72
CA ALA A 23 20.53 1.46 -6.92
C ALA A 23 19.74 1.30 -5.63
N THR A 24 18.67 0.52 -5.64
CA THR A 24 17.73 0.43 -4.51
C THR A 24 17.74 -0.92 -3.80
N GLY A 25 18.34 -1.94 -4.42
CA GLY A 25 18.34 -3.28 -3.86
C GLY A 25 17.06 -4.07 -4.12
N GLN A 26 16.09 -3.52 -4.85
CA GLN A 26 14.82 -4.19 -5.15
C GLN A 26 14.36 -3.84 -6.56
N THR A 27 13.47 -4.69 -7.10
CA THR A 27 12.93 -4.44 -8.43
C THR A 27 11.99 -3.24 -8.37
N TYR A 28 11.83 -2.58 -9.52
CA TYR A 28 10.92 -1.43 -9.60
C TYR A 28 9.49 -1.82 -9.26
N ILE A 29 9.04 -3.01 -9.71
CA ILE A 29 7.69 -3.47 -9.41
C ILE A 29 7.48 -3.66 -7.91
N THR A 30 8.46 -4.27 -7.24
CA THR A 30 8.38 -4.45 -5.78
C THR A 30 8.29 -3.10 -5.08
N TYR A 31 9.11 -2.15 -5.48
CA TYR A 31 9.12 -0.81 -4.91
C TYR A 31 7.78 -0.11 -5.15
N LEU A 32 7.29 -0.16 -6.40
CA LEU A 32 6.03 0.48 -6.76
C LEU A 32 4.85 -0.12 -5.98
N ASN A 33 4.82 -1.44 -5.85
CA ASN A 33 3.74 -2.09 -5.11
C ASN A 33 3.76 -1.68 -3.64
N LYS A 34 4.95 -1.50 -3.07
CA LYS A 34 5.06 -1.03 -1.68
C LYS A 34 4.48 0.37 -1.54
N LEU A 35 4.79 1.27 -2.46
CA LEU A 35 4.22 2.61 -2.45
C LEU A 35 2.70 2.59 -2.58
N ARG A 36 2.20 1.72 -3.47
CA ARG A 36 0.77 1.58 -3.65
C ARG A 36 0.09 1.07 -2.38
N VAL A 37 0.70 0.10 -1.71
CA VAL A 37 0.16 -0.44 -0.45
C VAL A 37 0.19 0.64 0.64
N ASP A 38 1.27 1.42 0.74
CA ASP A 38 1.34 2.50 1.72
C ASP A 38 0.21 3.51 1.50
N ARG A 39 -0.07 3.85 0.25
CA ARG A 39 -1.15 4.76 -0.07
C ARG A 39 -2.52 4.14 0.24
N ALA A 40 -2.66 2.83 -0.03
CA ALA A 40 -3.88 2.12 0.29
C ALA A 40 -4.16 2.17 1.79
N CYS A 41 -3.14 2.02 2.62
CA CYS A 41 -3.31 2.11 4.07
C CYS A 41 -3.88 3.48 4.47
N SER A 42 -3.38 4.55 3.88
CA SER A 42 -3.87 5.89 4.16
C SER A 42 -5.35 6.02 3.80
N LEU A 43 -5.73 5.52 2.62
CA LEU A 43 -7.12 5.58 2.17
C LEU A 43 -8.04 4.73 3.04
N LEU A 44 -7.58 3.54 3.43
CA LEU A 44 -8.37 2.67 4.30
C LEU A 44 -8.57 3.29 5.69
N ARG A 45 -7.56 3.99 6.20
CA ARG A 45 -7.68 4.66 7.49
C ARG A 45 -8.72 5.78 7.46
N GLN A 46 -8.91 6.42 6.32
CA GLN A 46 -9.91 7.47 6.17
C GLN A 46 -11.33 6.93 6.30
N GLY A 47 -11.54 5.67 5.92
CA GLY A 47 -12.85 5.03 6.07
C GLY A 47 -13.89 5.43 5.04
N ASN A 48 -13.50 6.14 3.99
CA ASN A 48 -14.43 6.63 2.97
C ASN A 48 -14.60 5.68 1.79
N PHE A 49 -13.76 4.66 1.68
CA PHE A 49 -13.74 3.79 0.51
C PHE A 49 -13.64 2.33 0.96
N ASN A 50 -14.26 1.44 0.19
CA ASN A 50 -14.11 0.02 0.47
C ASN A 50 -12.80 -0.51 -0.13
N VAL A 51 -12.48 -1.76 0.18
CA VAL A 51 -11.22 -2.37 -0.26
C VAL A 51 -11.10 -2.40 -1.79
N THR A 52 -12.19 -2.74 -2.47
CA THR A 52 -12.19 -2.82 -3.93
C THR A 52 -11.89 -1.46 -4.55
N GLU A 53 -12.53 -0.43 -4.03
CA GLU A 53 -12.30 0.94 -4.51
C GLU A 53 -10.84 1.36 -4.29
N VAL A 54 -10.31 1.10 -3.10
CA VAL A 54 -8.93 1.44 -2.78
C VAL A 54 -7.95 0.72 -3.72
N CYS A 55 -8.21 -0.55 -3.99
CA CYS A 55 -7.39 -1.34 -4.90
C CYS A 55 -7.17 -0.62 -6.23
N TYR A 56 -8.26 -0.19 -6.85
CA TYR A 56 -8.17 0.47 -8.16
C TYR A 56 -7.65 1.90 -8.04
N MET A 57 -7.99 2.60 -6.97
CA MET A 57 -7.52 3.97 -6.77
C MET A 57 -6.01 4.08 -6.65
N VAL A 58 -5.36 3.09 -6.04
CA VAL A 58 -3.91 3.13 -5.87
C VAL A 58 -3.15 2.51 -7.03
N GLY A 59 -3.87 2.01 -8.04
CA GLY A 59 -3.24 1.57 -9.28
C GLY A 59 -3.15 0.08 -9.52
N PHE A 60 -3.75 -0.75 -8.67
CA PHE A 60 -3.83 -2.18 -8.94
C PHE A 60 -4.99 -2.44 -9.90
N ASN A 61 -4.83 -3.46 -10.74
CA ASN A 61 -5.86 -3.84 -11.70
C ASN A 61 -6.60 -5.12 -11.32
N ASP A 62 -6.19 -5.76 -10.21
CA ASP A 62 -6.63 -7.09 -9.85
C ASP A 62 -6.68 -7.18 -8.33
N VAL A 63 -7.86 -7.39 -7.80
CA VAL A 63 -8.04 -7.44 -6.34
C VAL A 63 -7.26 -8.58 -5.68
N PRO A 64 -7.26 -9.81 -6.21
CA PRO A 64 -6.44 -10.87 -5.60
C PRO A 64 -4.96 -10.53 -5.53
N TYR A 65 -4.41 -9.90 -6.56
CA TYR A 65 -3.02 -9.48 -6.57
C TYR A 65 -2.78 -8.39 -5.52
N PHE A 66 -3.69 -7.42 -5.44
CA PHE A 66 -3.63 -6.37 -4.42
C PHE A 66 -3.62 -6.98 -3.02
N ASN A 67 -4.51 -7.94 -2.77
CA ASN A 67 -4.57 -8.61 -1.47
C ASN A 67 -3.25 -9.28 -1.12
N ARG A 68 -2.62 -9.97 -2.07
CA ARG A 68 -1.32 -10.62 -1.84
C ARG A 68 -0.24 -9.60 -1.52
N CYS A 69 -0.17 -8.52 -2.29
CA CYS A 69 0.84 -7.49 -2.07
C CYS A 69 0.64 -6.80 -0.72
N PHE A 70 -0.60 -6.51 -0.37
CA PHE A 70 -0.92 -5.87 0.89
C PHE A 70 -0.52 -6.77 2.06
N LYS A 71 -0.89 -8.05 1.99
CA LYS A 71 -0.58 -8.99 3.06
C LYS A 71 0.93 -9.18 3.21
N ASN A 72 1.66 -9.25 2.09
CA ASN A 72 3.11 -9.39 2.13
C ASN A 72 3.78 -8.18 2.78
N ASN A 73 3.21 -6.99 2.60
CA ASN A 73 3.81 -5.77 3.13
C ASN A 73 3.34 -5.42 4.54
N ARG A 74 2.14 -5.82 4.92
CA ARG A 74 1.54 -5.40 6.19
C ARG A 74 1.23 -6.54 7.14
N GLY A 75 1.36 -7.79 6.69
CA GLY A 75 1.10 -8.95 7.54
C GLY A 75 -0.37 -9.28 7.74
N MET A 76 -1.27 -8.54 7.09
CA MET A 76 -2.71 -8.77 7.17
C MET A 76 -3.38 -8.33 5.89
N SER A 77 -4.59 -8.80 5.63
CA SER A 77 -5.31 -8.43 4.42
C SER A 77 -5.81 -6.98 4.53
N PRO A 78 -6.14 -6.36 3.39
CA PRO A 78 -6.71 -5.01 3.42
C PRO A 78 -7.99 -4.93 4.25
N LYS A 79 -8.83 -5.95 4.18
CA LYS A 79 -10.07 -5.98 4.95
C LYS A 79 -9.79 -6.03 6.45
N GLU A 80 -8.86 -6.90 6.85
CA GLU A 80 -8.48 -6.99 8.26
C GLU A 80 -7.92 -5.67 8.76
N TYR A 81 -7.11 -5.03 7.94
CA TYR A 81 -6.53 -3.73 8.29
C TYR A 81 -7.63 -2.68 8.47
N ALA A 82 -8.56 -2.62 7.52
CA ALA A 82 -9.65 -1.64 7.59
C ALA A 82 -10.55 -1.90 8.81
N ASP A 83 -10.88 -3.16 9.07
CA ASP A 83 -11.70 -3.52 10.22
C ASP A 83 -11.00 -3.17 11.53
N GLY A 84 -9.69 -3.39 11.59
CA GLY A 84 -8.90 -3.03 12.76
C GLY A 84 -8.88 -1.54 13.03
N VAL A 85 -8.78 -0.74 11.99
CA VAL A 85 -8.80 0.72 12.12
C VAL A 85 -10.15 1.17 12.67
N ILE A 86 -11.24 0.64 12.12
CA ILE A 86 -12.58 0.99 12.58
C ILE A 86 -12.76 0.60 14.05
N SER A 87 -12.34 -0.61 14.42
CA SER A 87 -12.42 -1.07 15.80
C SER A 87 -11.66 -0.16 16.75
N LYS A 88 -10.46 0.26 16.36
CA LYS A 88 -9.67 1.18 17.18
C LYS A 88 -10.37 2.51 17.35
N ARG A 89 -10.96 3.04 16.27
CA ARG A 89 -11.69 4.30 16.36
C ARG A 89 -12.86 4.20 17.32
N GLN A 90 -13.60 3.08 17.26
CA GLN A 90 -14.72 2.86 18.16
C GLN A 90 -14.26 2.79 19.61
N VAL A 91 -13.18 2.09 19.86
CA VAL A 91 -12.64 1.98 21.21
C VAL A 91 -12.23 3.34 21.74
N LEU A 92 -11.52 4.11 20.95
CA LEU A 92 -11.08 5.45 21.35
C LEU A 92 -12.25 6.37 21.61
N THR A 93 -13.26 6.31 20.75
CA THR A 93 -14.45 7.12 20.91
C THR A 93 -15.19 6.76 22.19
N THR A 94 -15.35 5.46 22.44
CA THR A 94 -16.08 4.98 23.60
C THR A 94 -15.38 5.31 24.90
N ARG A 95 -14.03 5.15 24.92
CA ARG A 95 -13.26 5.33 26.14
C ARG A 95 -12.75 6.73 26.33
N GLN A 96 -12.83 7.51 25.29
CA GLN A 96 -12.21 8.80 25.27
C GLN A 96 -10.76 8.73 25.54
N MET A 97 -10.16 7.73 25.44
CA MET A 97 -9.00 7.53 25.56
C MET A 97 -8.08 6.99 26.03
N VAL A 98 -7.92 6.41 26.28
CA VAL A 98 -7.14 6.00 27.08
C VAL A 98 -5.84 5.58 26.73
N PRO A 99 -5.57 5.42 27.09
CA PRO A 99 -4.54 5.43 26.72
C PRO A 99 -3.58 4.64 26.32
N GLU A 100 -3.79 4.35 26.23
CA GLU A 100 -3.21 4.07 25.82
C GLU A 100 -2.39 3.85 25.28
N GLN A 101 -2.65 3.80 25.13
CA GLN A 101 -2.25 3.83 24.51
C GLN A 101 -1.43 3.52 24.18
N LYS A 102 -1.53 3.07 24.46
CA LYS A 102 -1.09 2.97 24.07
C LYS A 102 -0.57 2.72 23.42
N ILE A 103 -1.04 2.42 23.37
CA ILE A 103 -0.84 2.43 22.68
C ILE A 103 -0.11 2.30 22.33
N LYS A 104 -0.02 1.88 22.38
CA LYS A 104 0.26 2.03 21.90
C LYS A 104 0.67 2.03 21.46
#